data_392e5623e2c076a3788611eb0ab89609
#
_entry.id   392e5623e2c076a3788611eb0ab89609
#
_cell.length_a   1.000
_cell.length_b   1.000
_cell.length_c   1.000
_cell.angle_alpha   90.00
_cell.angle_beta   90.00
_cell.angle_gamma   90.00
#
_symmetry.space_group_name_H-M   'P 1'
#
loop_
_entity.id
_entity.type
_entity.pdbx_description
1 polymer ?
#
loop_
_entity_poly.entity_id
_entity_poly.type
_entity_poly.pdbx_seq_one_letter_code
_entity_poly.pdbx_strand_id
1 'polypeptide(L)'
;RGNHDWWDGRLSRRTDVARNSVAEALAASAIRLLPNAAVRLDHGAGFWLVGIDSQRALSRWGHPGLHDPGRAFASVPEGAPAILMAHEPDYFAEGDARAFLQISGHTHGGQANLAGWRPLTPSRFRSRYGWGHVREGGRHLIVSGGIGYSGIPLRVFQPPEITLVSLRRGS
;
A
#
# COMPACT_ATOMS: atom_id res chain seq x y z
N ARG A 1 -5.80 4.07 -0.32
CA ARG A 1 -5.72 4.92 0.89
C ARG A 1 -4.91 4.21 1.93
N GLY A 2 -4.18 4.98 2.76
CA GLY A 2 -3.45 4.46 3.91
C GLY A 2 -4.23 4.60 5.22
N ASN A 3 -3.67 4.04 6.29
CA ASN A 3 -4.30 4.05 7.60
C ASN A 3 -4.52 5.46 8.19
N HIS A 4 -3.61 6.40 7.90
CA HIS A 4 -3.74 7.79 8.36
C HIS A 4 -4.86 8.54 7.65
N ASP A 5 -5.20 8.20 6.41
CA ASP A 5 -6.35 8.78 5.69
C ASP A 5 -7.68 8.48 6.38
N TRP A 6 -7.70 7.48 7.26
CA TRP A 6 -8.84 7.07 8.07
C TRP A 6 -8.78 7.56 9.52
N TRP A 7 -7.63 8.04 9.95
CA TRP A 7 -7.41 8.48 11.33
C TRP A 7 -7.41 9.98 11.48
N ASP A 8 -7.48 10.72 10.39
CA ASP A 8 -7.33 12.15 10.40
C ASP A 8 -8.51 12.85 11.07
N GLY A 9 -8.18 13.59 12.10
CA GLY A 9 -8.89 14.69 12.70
C GLY A 9 -10.30 14.42 13.20
N ARG A 10 -11.14 15.39 12.95
CA ARG A 10 -12.50 15.53 13.47
C ARG A 10 -13.49 14.46 12.96
N LEU A 11 -13.18 13.81 11.88
CA LEU A 11 -14.01 12.76 11.26
C LEU A 11 -13.75 11.38 11.86
N SER A 12 -12.65 11.18 12.56
CA SER A 12 -12.28 9.89 13.16
C SER A 12 -13.23 9.41 14.27
N ARG A 13 -14.13 10.26 14.75
CA ARG A 13 -15.18 9.88 15.71
C ARG A 13 -16.47 9.39 15.05
N ARG A 14 -16.56 9.45 13.73
CA ARG A 14 -17.70 8.95 12.97
C ARG A 14 -17.30 7.68 12.23
N THR A 15 -17.94 6.60 12.57
CA THR A 15 -17.92 5.31 11.89
C THR A 15 -18.53 5.39 10.47
N ASP A 16 -18.70 6.58 9.94
CA ASP A 16 -19.23 6.77 8.60
C ASP A 16 -18.10 6.56 7.57
N VAL A 17 -17.91 5.31 7.20
CA VAL A 17 -16.99 4.86 6.16
C VAL A 17 -17.30 5.53 4.80
N ALA A 18 -18.50 6.06 4.63
CA ALA A 18 -18.93 6.75 3.41
C ALA A 18 -18.32 8.15 3.27
N ARG A 19 -17.92 8.78 4.37
CA ARG A 19 -17.34 10.13 4.36
C ARG A 19 -15.87 10.10 4.75
N ASN A 20 -15.01 10.24 3.76
CA ASN A 20 -13.56 10.34 3.94
C ASN A 20 -13.07 11.64 3.31
N SER A 21 -12.54 12.57 4.11
CA SER A 21 -12.11 13.89 3.65
C SER A 21 -11.02 13.83 2.58
N VAL A 22 -10.14 12.84 2.63
CA VAL A 22 -9.12 12.62 1.60
C VAL A 22 -9.77 12.20 0.28
N ALA A 23 -10.76 11.29 0.33
CA ALA A 23 -11.50 10.88 -0.85
C ALA A 23 -12.29 12.06 -1.47
N GLU A 24 -12.91 12.89 -0.64
CA GLU A 24 -13.63 14.09 -1.08
C GLU A 24 -12.67 15.10 -1.74
N ALA A 25 -11.52 15.35 -1.15
CA ALA A 25 -10.50 16.25 -1.70
C ALA A 25 -9.94 15.72 -3.03
N LEU A 26 -9.69 14.42 -3.14
CA LEU A 26 -9.18 13.80 -4.35
C LEU A 26 -10.23 13.69 -5.46
N ALA A 27 -11.51 13.59 -5.13
CA ALA A 27 -12.60 13.60 -6.11
C ALA A 27 -12.64 14.91 -6.92
N ALA A 28 -12.14 16.02 -6.36
CA ALA A 28 -12.01 17.30 -7.05
C ALA A 28 -10.71 17.42 -7.87
N SER A 29 -9.87 16.39 -7.87
CA SER A 29 -8.57 16.36 -8.56
C SER A 29 -8.57 15.37 -9.72
N ALA A 30 -7.48 15.35 -10.52
CA ALA A 30 -7.26 14.34 -11.55
C ALA A 30 -6.80 12.99 -10.99
N ILE A 31 -6.71 12.82 -9.68
CA ILE A 31 -6.21 11.61 -9.04
C ILE A 31 -7.37 10.63 -8.83
N ARG A 32 -7.30 9.48 -9.50
CA ARG A 32 -8.29 8.42 -9.34
C ARG A 32 -7.97 7.55 -8.13
N LEU A 33 -8.90 7.46 -7.21
CA LEU A 33 -8.83 6.50 -6.11
C LEU A 33 -9.33 5.12 -6.54
N LEU A 34 -8.69 4.08 -6.02
CA LEU A 34 -9.08 2.68 -6.21
C LEU A 34 -9.37 2.00 -4.85
N PRO A 35 -10.45 2.36 -4.15
CA PRO A 35 -10.80 1.74 -2.87
C PRO A 35 -11.44 0.37 -3.12
N ASN A 36 -10.65 -0.70 -2.96
CA ASN A 36 -11.06 -2.08 -3.31
C ASN A 36 -11.61 -2.16 -4.74
N ALA A 37 -10.84 -1.68 -5.69
CA ALA A 37 -11.24 -1.60 -7.09
C ALA A 37 -10.02 -1.77 -8.02
N ALA A 38 -10.29 -2.10 -9.28
CA ALA A 38 -9.28 -2.20 -10.31
C ALA A 38 -9.57 -1.30 -11.51
N VAL A 39 -8.51 -0.99 -12.24
CA VAL A 39 -8.57 -0.33 -13.53
C VAL A 39 -7.58 -0.99 -14.49
N ARG A 40 -8.01 -1.16 -15.73
CA ARG A 40 -7.10 -1.57 -16.79
C ARG A 40 -6.34 -0.36 -17.32
N LEU A 41 -5.05 -0.53 -17.50
CA LEU A 41 -4.15 0.44 -18.13
C LEU A 41 -3.67 -0.13 -19.46
N ASP A 42 -4.02 0.56 -20.56
CA ASP A 42 -3.73 0.11 -21.92
C ASP A 42 -2.37 0.66 -22.42
N HIS A 43 -1.32 0.51 -21.60
CA HIS A 43 0.05 0.82 -21.97
C HIS A 43 0.82 -0.46 -22.33
N GLY A 44 1.44 -0.49 -23.49
CA GLY A 44 2.14 -1.67 -24.00
C GLY A 44 1.20 -2.86 -24.17
N ALA A 45 1.48 -3.98 -23.52
CA ALA A 45 0.64 -5.16 -23.52
C ALA A 45 -0.65 -5.02 -22.67
N GLY A 46 -0.77 -3.91 -21.96
CA GLY A 46 -1.83 -3.68 -20.98
C GLY A 46 -1.64 -4.48 -19.69
N PHE A 47 -2.07 -3.90 -18.58
CA PHE A 47 -2.10 -4.57 -17.28
C PHE A 47 -3.18 -3.98 -16.39
N TRP A 48 -3.52 -4.67 -15.31
CA TRP A 48 -4.46 -4.20 -14.32
C TRP A 48 -3.74 -3.54 -13.15
N LEU A 49 -4.23 -2.37 -12.76
CA LEU A 49 -3.83 -1.73 -11.51
C LEU A 49 -4.95 -1.91 -10.51
N VAL A 50 -4.65 -2.63 -9.44
CA VAL A 50 -5.61 -3.00 -8.39
C VAL A 50 -5.27 -2.25 -7.11
N GLY A 51 -6.24 -1.59 -6.50
CA GLY A 51 -6.08 -0.95 -5.21
C GLY A 51 -6.89 -1.64 -4.14
N ILE A 52 -6.28 -1.98 -3.01
CA ILE A 52 -7.00 -2.36 -1.80
C ILE A 52 -6.93 -1.24 -0.76
N ASP A 53 -7.98 -1.14 0.05
CA ASP A 53 -8.00 -0.19 1.15
C ASP A 53 -7.12 -0.68 2.32
N SER A 54 -6.87 0.17 3.30
CA SER A 54 -5.93 -0.13 4.38
C SER A 54 -6.40 -1.29 5.26
N GLN A 55 -5.51 -2.24 5.51
CA GLN A 55 -5.70 -3.31 6.51
C GLN A 55 -5.78 -2.75 7.94
N ARG A 56 -5.24 -1.56 8.17
CA ARG A 56 -5.22 -0.88 9.47
C ARG A 56 -6.19 0.29 9.56
N ALA A 57 -7.04 0.47 8.55
CA ALA A 57 -8.12 1.43 8.61
C ALA A 57 -8.99 1.17 9.84
N LEU A 58 -9.25 2.21 10.62
CA LEU A 58 -10.09 2.12 11.84
C LEU A 58 -9.62 1.11 12.90
N SER A 59 -8.41 0.54 12.78
CA SER A 59 -7.90 -0.48 13.71
C SER A 59 -7.82 0.02 15.16
N ARG A 60 -7.63 1.33 15.37
CA ARG A 60 -7.66 1.96 16.70
C ARG A 60 -9.01 1.78 17.44
N TRP A 61 -10.06 1.46 16.70
CA TRP A 61 -11.42 1.23 17.24
C TRP A 61 -11.84 -0.23 17.14
N GLY A 62 -10.86 -1.15 17.00
CA GLY A 62 -11.12 -2.59 16.93
C GLY A 62 -11.67 -3.07 15.59
N HIS A 63 -11.67 -2.24 14.55
CA HIS A 63 -12.12 -2.66 13.23
C HIS A 63 -11.05 -3.53 12.53
N PRO A 64 -11.43 -4.60 11.81
CA PRO A 64 -10.49 -5.50 11.14
C PRO A 64 -9.77 -4.90 9.91
N GLY A 65 -10.01 -3.63 9.61
CA GLY A 65 -9.55 -2.97 8.40
C GLY A 65 -10.66 -2.87 7.35
N LEU A 66 -10.34 -2.23 6.25
CA LEU A 66 -11.29 -1.98 5.15
C LEU A 66 -10.85 -2.61 3.83
N HIS A 67 -9.76 -3.38 3.83
CA HIS A 67 -9.30 -4.09 2.66
C HIS A 67 -10.27 -5.21 2.29
N ASP A 68 -10.61 -5.26 1.02
CA ASP A 68 -11.46 -6.29 0.43
C ASP A 68 -10.86 -6.73 -0.91
N PRO A 69 -9.96 -7.73 -0.89
CA PRO A 69 -9.32 -8.21 -2.10
C PRO A 69 -10.27 -8.93 -3.05
N GLY A 70 -11.33 -9.55 -2.53
CA GLY A 70 -12.37 -10.16 -3.35
C GLY A 70 -13.01 -9.12 -4.28
N ARG A 71 -13.47 -8.02 -3.69
CA ARG A 71 -14.05 -6.90 -4.43
C ARG A 71 -13.03 -6.22 -5.35
N ALA A 72 -11.80 -6.02 -4.86
CA ALA A 72 -10.75 -5.34 -5.61
C ALA A 72 -10.42 -6.05 -6.93
N PHE A 73 -10.37 -7.38 -6.92
CA PHE A 73 -10.06 -8.19 -8.10
C PHE A 73 -11.29 -8.66 -8.89
N ALA A 74 -12.50 -8.31 -8.49
CA ALA A 74 -13.73 -8.85 -9.10
C ALA A 74 -13.83 -8.64 -10.63
N SER A 75 -13.24 -7.56 -11.15
CA SER A 75 -13.23 -7.24 -12.57
C SER A 75 -11.98 -7.70 -13.32
N VAL A 76 -10.97 -8.23 -12.58
CA VAL A 76 -9.70 -8.65 -13.18
C VAL A 76 -9.84 -10.08 -13.70
N PRO A 77 -9.66 -10.32 -15.02
CA PRO A 77 -9.71 -11.67 -15.55
C PRO A 77 -8.66 -12.58 -14.95
N GLU A 78 -8.96 -13.85 -14.81
CA GLU A 78 -8.01 -14.85 -14.35
C GLU A 78 -6.76 -14.87 -15.23
N GLY A 79 -5.59 -14.90 -14.62
CA GLY A 79 -4.30 -14.88 -15.33
C GLY A 79 -3.91 -13.54 -15.96
N ALA A 80 -4.75 -12.52 -15.87
CA ALA A 80 -4.39 -11.19 -16.37
C ALA A 80 -3.25 -10.58 -15.54
N PRO A 81 -2.25 -9.92 -16.16
CA PRO A 81 -1.17 -9.29 -15.43
C PRO A 81 -1.72 -8.15 -14.55
N ALA A 82 -1.51 -8.25 -13.26
CA ALA A 82 -1.98 -7.27 -12.30
C ALA A 82 -0.89 -6.80 -11.34
N ILE A 83 -0.92 -5.51 -11.03
CA ILE A 83 -0.12 -4.85 -10.00
C ILE A 83 -1.06 -4.45 -8.89
N LEU A 84 -0.72 -4.82 -7.66
CA LEU A 84 -1.48 -4.49 -6.46
C LEU A 84 -0.86 -3.29 -5.75
N MET A 85 -1.67 -2.27 -5.49
CA MET A 85 -1.36 -1.18 -4.58
C MET A 85 -2.01 -1.46 -3.23
N ALA A 86 -1.21 -1.81 -2.25
CA ALA A 86 -1.61 -2.03 -0.86
C ALA A 86 -0.77 -1.13 0.05
N HIS A 87 -1.39 -0.27 0.85
CA HIS A 87 -0.62 0.63 1.71
C HIS A 87 0.28 -0.14 2.66
N GLU A 88 -0.27 -1.12 3.37
CA GLU A 88 0.49 -1.98 4.28
C GLU A 88 1.17 -3.13 3.51
N PRO A 89 2.50 -3.31 3.69
CA PRO A 89 3.22 -4.41 3.03
C PRO A 89 2.84 -5.79 3.59
N ASP A 90 2.23 -5.83 4.76
CA ASP A 90 1.83 -7.06 5.45
C ASP A 90 0.86 -7.93 4.62
N TYR A 91 0.09 -7.32 3.72
CA TYR A 91 -0.79 -8.04 2.80
C TYR A 91 -0.03 -9.02 1.90
N PHE A 92 1.23 -8.74 1.58
CA PHE A 92 2.05 -9.63 0.76
C PHE A 92 2.18 -11.04 1.34
N ALA A 93 2.17 -11.17 2.68
CA ALA A 93 2.23 -12.44 3.37
C ALA A 93 0.97 -13.31 3.21
N GLU A 94 -0.15 -12.73 2.79
CA GLU A 94 -1.39 -13.48 2.54
C GLU A 94 -1.28 -14.38 1.29
N GLY A 95 -0.23 -14.19 0.49
CA GLY A 95 0.09 -15.10 -0.59
C GLY A 95 -0.78 -14.94 -1.84
N ASP A 96 -1.47 -13.81 -2.02
CA ASP A 96 -2.33 -13.56 -3.16
C ASP A 96 -1.54 -13.60 -4.48
N ALA A 97 -1.79 -14.63 -5.28
CA ALA A 97 -1.09 -14.86 -6.55
C ALA A 97 -1.69 -14.11 -7.74
N ARG A 98 -2.82 -13.40 -7.56
CA ARG A 98 -3.48 -12.65 -8.64
C ARG A 98 -2.66 -11.45 -9.11
N ALA A 99 -1.74 -10.95 -8.27
CA ALA A 99 -0.82 -9.87 -8.64
C ALA A 99 0.62 -10.37 -8.61
N PHE A 100 1.37 -10.11 -9.69
CA PHE A 100 2.78 -10.45 -9.75
C PHE A 100 3.67 -9.47 -8.99
N LEU A 101 3.18 -8.24 -8.77
CA LEU A 101 3.86 -7.17 -8.07
C LEU A 101 2.90 -6.50 -7.09
N GLN A 102 3.32 -6.34 -5.83
CA GLN A 102 2.69 -5.45 -4.85
C GLN A 102 3.59 -4.23 -4.62
N ILE A 103 2.98 -3.05 -4.60
CA ILE A 103 3.63 -1.78 -4.25
C ILE A 103 3.02 -1.28 -2.94
N SER A 104 3.88 -0.98 -1.96
CA SER A 104 3.48 -0.60 -0.61
C SER A 104 4.32 0.56 -0.07
N GLY A 105 3.79 1.21 0.96
CA GLY A 105 4.45 2.23 1.74
C GLY A 105 4.36 1.91 3.24
N HIS A 106 3.70 2.78 4.02
CA HIS A 106 3.34 2.60 5.43
C HIS A 106 4.50 2.58 6.42
N THR A 107 5.59 1.92 6.09
CA THR A 107 6.68 1.60 7.02
C THR A 107 7.65 2.76 7.26
N HIS A 108 7.63 3.76 6.37
CA HIS A 108 8.63 4.85 6.33
C HIS A 108 10.08 4.34 6.30
N GLY A 109 10.31 3.12 5.77
CA GLY A 109 11.61 2.45 5.84
C GLY A 109 12.05 2.12 7.27
N GLY A 110 11.11 2.09 8.23
CA GLY A 110 11.36 1.95 9.66
C GLY A 110 11.86 3.21 10.35
N GLN A 111 11.93 4.34 9.66
CA GLN A 111 12.46 5.65 10.09
C GLN A 111 13.90 5.62 10.64
N ALA A 112 14.35 4.50 11.22
CA ALA A 112 15.70 4.27 11.67
C ALA A 112 16.26 3.00 11.03
N ASN A 113 17.43 3.12 10.41
CA ASN A 113 18.15 2.01 9.78
C ASN A 113 19.54 1.89 10.39
N LEU A 114 19.71 0.98 11.31
CA LEU A 114 20.96 0.70 12.01
C LEU A 114 21.63 -0.52 11.37
N ALA A 115 22.37 -0.30 10.29
CA ALA A 115 23.03 -1.35 9.51
C ALA A 115 22.07 -2.48 9.07
N GLY A 116 20.88 -2.11 8.58
CA GLY A 116 19.84 -3.06 8.15
C GLY A 116 18.80 -3.41 9.22
N TRP A 117 19.11 -3.22 10.49
CA TRP A 117 18.13 -3.37 11.56
C TRP A 117 17.21 -2.13 11.62
N ARG A 118 15.89 -2.36 11.55
CA ARG A 118 14.85 -1.33 11.52
C ARG A 118 13.87 -1.51 12.68
N PRO A 119 14.23 -1.05 13.89
CA PRO A 119 13.46 -1.33 15.11
C PRO A 119 12.04 -0.74 15.11
N LEU A 120 11.82 0.35 14.38
CA LEU A 120 10.56 1.09 14.37
C LEU A 120 9.65 0.76 13.18
N THR A 121 9.84 -0.41 12.56
CA THR A 121 9.02 -0.81 11.41
C THR A 121 7.60 -1.21 11.87
N PRO A 122 6.55 -0.51 11.43
CA PRO A 122 5.16 -0.79 11.81
C PRO A 122 4.56 -1.93 10.97
N SER A 123 5.25 -3.06 10.89
CA SER A 123 4.83 -4.29 10.21
C SER A 123 4.87 -5.46 11.20
N ARG A 124 3.92 -6.40 11.08
CA ARG A 124 3.94 -7.66 11.82
C ARG A 124 5.20 -8.49 11.51
N PHE A 125 5.74 -8.30 10.32
CA PHE A 125 6.93 -8.99 9.81
C PHE A 125 8.21 -8.17 10.02
N ARG A 126 8.11 -7.04 10.72
CA ARG A 126 9.24 -6.17 11.06
C ARG A 126 10.08 -5.82 9.82
N SER A 127 11.41 -5.96 9.90
CA SER A 127 12.33 -5.59 8.82
C SER A 127 12.16 -6.42 7.55
N ARG A 128 11.52 -7.61 7.59
CA ARG A 128 11.33 -8.46 6.41
C ARG A 128 10.58 -7.74 5.30
N TYR A 129 9.55 -6.99 5.64
CA TYR A 129 8.76 -6.17 4.71
C TYR A 129 8.88 -4.68 5.04
N GLY A 130 10.02 -4.29 5.60
CA GLY A 130 10.21 -2.94 6.09
C GLY A 130 10.58 -1.93 5.01
N TRP A 131 11.27 -2.35 3.94
CA TRP A 131 11.77 -1.46 2.91
C TRP A 131 12.41 -2.22 1.75
N GLY A 132 12.36 -1.61 0.55
CA GLY A 132 13.07 -2.08 -0.63
C GLY A 132 12.29 -3.14 -1.42
N HIS A 133 13.01 -3.99 -2.13
CA HIS A 133 12.45 -5.02 -3.00
C HIS A 133 12.57 -6.41 -2.36
N VAL A 134 11.45 -7.07 -2.19
CA VAL A 134 11.36 -8.46 -1.69
C VAL A 134 10.82 -9.34 -2.80
N ARG A 135 11.35 -10.54 -2.93
CA ARG A 135 10.89 -11.56 -3.89
C ARG A 135 10.63 -12.88 -3.14
N GLU A 136 9.40 -13.34 -3.18
CA GLU A 136 8.98 -14.57 -2.53
C GLU A 136 7.90 -15.28 -3.37
N GLY A 137 8.05 -16.60 -3.54
CA GLY A 137 7.08 -17.42 -4.27
C GLY A 137 6.82 -16.97 -5.71
N GLY A 138 7.82 -16.40 -6.40
CA GLY A 138 7.66 -15.85 -7.75
C GLY A 138 6.99 -14.48 -7.80
N ARG A 139 6.53 -13.94 -6.68
CA ARG A 139 5.90 -12.61 -6.57
C ARG A 139 6.91 -11.57 -6.10
N HIS A 140 6.63 -10.32 -6.41
CA HIS A 140 7.47 -9.18 -6.05
C HIS A 140 6.71 -8.24 -5.11
N LEU A 141 7.41 -7.72 -4.09
CA LEU A 141 6.94 -6.63 -3.24
C LEU A 141 7.96 -5.50 -3.28
N ILE A 142 7.49 -4.29 -3.54
CA ILE A 142 8.29 -3.07 -3.39
C ILE A 142 7.70 -2.24 -2.27
N VAL A 143 8.53 -1.94 -1.27
CA VAL A 143 8.15 -1.11 -0.13
C VAL A 143 8.95 0.19 -0.17
N SER A 144 8.26 1.29 -0.43
CA SER A 144 8.88 2.63 -0.43
C SER A 144 8.94 3.18 0.99
N GLY A 145 10.09 3.78 1.33
CA GLY A 145 10.26 4.52 2.58
C GLY A 145 9.56 5.89 2.54
N GLY A 146 9.18 6.38 1.37
CA GLY A 146 8.50 7.65 1.19
C GLY A 146 9.29 8.85 1.67
N ILE A 147 8.66 10.02 1.61
CA ILE A 147 9.28 11.31 1.96
C ILE A 147 8.94 11.78 3.38
N GLY A 148 7.89 11.23 3.99
CA GLY A 148 7.35 11.65 5.28
C GLY A 148 7.91 10.88 6.49
N TYR A 149 7.32 11.14 7.64
CA TYR A 149 7.55 10.42 8.90
C TYR A 149 6.23 10.17 9.61
N SER A 150 6.25 9.33 10.63
CA SER A 150 5.10 9.08 11.50
C SER A 150 5.52 9.08 12.97
N GLY A 151 4.74 9.74 13.82
CA GLY A 151 5.01 9.87 15.24
C GLY A 151 6.16 10.83 15.50
N ILE A 152 7.40 10.34 15.57
CA ILE A 152 8.58 11.15 15.83
C ILE A 152 9.10 11.76 14.52
N PRO A 153 9.29 13.09 14.40
CA PRO A 153 9.74 13.76 13.19
C PRO A 153 11.24 13.59 12.95
N LEU A 154 11.70 12.35 12.92
CA LEU A 154 13.11 12.00 12.80
C LEU A 154 13.27 10.79 11.87
N ARG A 155 14.27 10.88 10.98
CA ARG A 155 14.80 9.76 10.21
C ARG A 155 16.29 9.60 10.51
N VAL A 156 16.72 8.39 10.87
CA VAL A 156 18.12 8.06 11.21
C VAL A 156 18.64 7.06 10.19
N PHE A 157 19.61 7.46 9.38
CA PHE A 157 20.19 6.65 8.28
C PHE A 157 19.15 6.05 7.32
N GLN A 158 17.97 6.67 7.25
CA GLN A 158 16.90 6.34 6.34
C GLN A 158 16.43 7.63 5.65
N PRO A 159 17.11 8.09 4.58
CA PRO A 159 16.73 9.31 3.89
C PRO A 159 15.33 9.22 3.30
N PRO A 160 14.66 10.36 3.08
CA PRO A 160 13.43 10.38 2.28
C PRO A 160 13.73 9.93 0.85
N GLU A 161 12.78 9.24 0.23
CA GLU A 161 12.94 8.69 -1.11
C GLU A 161 11.67 8.77 -1.94
N ILE A 162 11.85 8.83 -3.25
CA ILE A 162 10.82 8.57 -4.26
C ILE A 162 11.27 7.31 -5.02
N THR A 163 10.45 6.27 -5.01
CA THR A 163 10.76 5.00 -5.65
C THR A 163 10.20 4.99 -7.07
N LEU A 164 11.08 4.90 -8.08
CA LEU A 164 10.71 4.71 -9.48
C LEU A 164 10.73 3.22 -9.80
N VAL A 165 9.60 2.70 -10.29
CA VAL A 165 9.46 1.31 -10.72
C VAL A 165 9.33 1.25 -12.23
N SER A 166 10.30 0.63 -12.91
CA SER A 166 10.24 0.39 -14.35
C SER A 166 9.83 -1.05 -14.62
N LEU A 167 8.73 -1.22 -15.34
CA LEU A 167 8.25 -2.53 -15.77
C LEU A 167 8.73 -2.83 -17.17
N ARG A 168 9.23 -4.03 -17.39
CA ARG A 168 9.63 -4.52 -18.71
C ARG A 168 9.00 -5.89 -18.94
N ARG A 169 8.62 -6.17 -20.20
CA ARG A 169 8.18 -7.51 -20.56
C ARG A 169 9.38 -8.46 -20.42
N GLY A 170 9.20 -9.56 -19.72
CA GLY A 170 10.17 -10.63 -19.69
C GLY A 170 10.29 -11.28 -21.07
N SER A 171 11.49 -11.68 -21.43
CA SER A 171 11.77 -12.51 -22.60
C SER A 171 11.28 -13.94 -22.37
#